data_00989b24563597cd405eb7d99c3b8cc8
#
_entry.id   00989b24563597cd405eb7d99c3b8cc8
#
_cell.length_a   1.000
_cell.length_b   1.000
_cell.length_c   1.000
_cell.angle_alpha   90.00
_cell.angle_beta   90.00
_cell.angle_gamma   90.00
#
_symmetry.space_group_name_H-M   'P 1'
#
loop_
_entity.id
_entity.type
_entity.pdbx_description
1 polymer ?
#
loop_
_entity_poly.entity_id
_entity_poly.type
_entity_poly.pdbx_seq_one_letter_code
_entity_poly.pdbx_strand_id
1 'polypeptide(L)'
;MENEKYNPITIGYLYDSDNCQSISIDVISKLDYVNYSFALIDNGRAYIKEKNNLDKILKYKDIGVKISLSIGGWGADGFSEAVSSKNSRKIFIDSIIDLIKKYDFDGIDLDWEYPSVSFANISSSKDDISNFVFLCKELKERFLEFDKKIILSAAVPCSDKYYDYKELNKLLDYVNIMSYDLSVSSDIANHHCNLYANKEIHSYSSADEAVKQIMRYVPKEKIVIGIAFYGRYGEFKGKDFKLGDKLDKPQLSSFSYKDIKEMISNGVEVLWDDIAKAPYIISDGKFISFDNQESIKEKSQYVIKNGLGGLMFWQLGASSTNELVEAMYRFTKMNKT
;
A
#
# COMPACT_ATOMS: atom_id res chain seq x y z
N MET A 1 17.65 -29.11 5.18
CA MET A 1 16.72 -28.00 4.99
C MET A 1 17.12 -27.37 3.66
N GLU A 2 16.32 -27.59 2.62
CA GLU A 2 16.50 -26.89 1.36
C GLU A 2 16.38 -25.39 1.67
N ASN A 3 17.39 -24.62 1.25
CA ASN A 3 17.32 -23.16 1.29
C ASN A 3 16.12 -22.76 0.44
N GLU A 4 14.99 -22.40 1.05
CA GLU A 4 13.90 -21.75 0.30
C GLU A 4 14.51 -20.56 -0.43
N LYS A 5 14.50 -20.65 -1.75
CA LYS A 5 15.09 -19.63 -2.61
C LYS A 5 14.32 -18.32 -2.35
N TYR A 6 15.02 -17.28 -1.89
CA TYR A 6 14.43 -15.97 -1.65
C TYR A 6 13.54 -15.53 -2.82
N ASN A 7 12.30 -15.25 -2.51
CA ASN A 7 11.26 -14.90 -3.50
C ASN A 7 10.36 -13.80 -2.95
N PRO A 8 10.71 -12.51 -3.18
CA PRO A 8 9.91 -11.40 -2.68
C PRO A 8 8.49 -11.44 -3.25
N ILE A 9 7.49 -11.21 -2.39
CA ILE A 9 6.09 -11.24 -2.80
C ILE A 9 5.67 -9.97 -3.52
N THR A 10 4.60 -10.10 -4.31
CA THR A 10 3.96 -8.99 -5.01
C THR A 10 2.48 -8.92 -4.61
N ILE A 11 2.06 -7.76 -4.09
CA ILE A 11 0.70 -7.53 -3.59
C ILE A 11 0.06 -6.38 -4.37
N GLY A 12 -1.11 -6.60 -4.98
CA GLY A 12 -1.90 -5.54 -5.58
C GLY A 12 -3.13 -5.21 -4.73
N TYR A 13 -3.31 -3.95 -4.35
CA TYR A 13 -4.57 -3.50 -3.77
C TYR A 13 -5.58 -3.26 -4.89
N LEU A 14 -6.77 -3.85 -4.76
CA LEU A 14 -7.82 -3.73 -5.73
C LEU A 14 -9.04 -3.09 -5.08
N TYR A 15 -9.29 -1.82 -5.41
CA TYR A 15 -10.50 -1.11 -5.01
C TYR A 15 -11.66 -1.54 -5.90
N ASP A 16 -12.75 -2.05 -5.29
CA ASP A 16 -13.91 -2.54 -6.05
C ASP A 16 -14.66 -1.37 -6.70
N SER A 17 -14.41 -1.21 -7.99
CA SER A 17 -14.99 -0.18 -8.84
C SER A 17 -15.24 -0.74 -10.24
N ASP A 18 -15.96 -0.01 -11.08
CA ASP A 18 -16.26 -0.40 -12.46
C ASP A 18 -15.01 -0.69 -13.31
N ASN A 19 -13.87 -0.07 -12.96
CA ASN A 19 -12.60 -0.27 -13.65
C ASN A 19 -12.00 -1.68 -13.48
N CYS A 20 -12.41 -2.45 -12.48
CA CYS A 20 -11.94 -3.82 -12.26
C CYS A 20 -12.26 -4.76 -13.43
N GLN A 21 -13.27 -4.45 -14.22
CA GLN A 21 -13.68 -5.30 -15.36
C GLN A 21 -12.66 -5.33 -16.49
N SER A 22 -11.82 -4.32 -16.61
CA SER A 22 -10.83 -4.17 -17.68
C SER A 22 -9.46 -4.80 -17.35
N ILE A 23 -9.27 -5.33 -16.13
CA ILE A 23 -7.99 -5.91 -15.72
C ILE A 23 -7.84 -7.30 -16.35
N SER A 24 -6.73 -7.51 -17.05
CA SER A 24 -6.42 -8.78 -17.69
C SER A 24 -6.02 -9.85 -16.67
N ILE A 25 -6.49 -11.09 -16.88
CA ILE A 25 -6.05 -12.27 -16.12
C ILE A 25 -4.53 -12.44 -16.18
N ASP A 26 -3.91 -12.17 -17.33
CA ASP A 26 -2.46 -12.24 -17.50
C ASP A 26 -1.72 -11.30 -16.54
N VAL A 27 -2.24 -10.11 -16.31
CA VAL A 27 -1.67 -9.16 -15.35
C VAL A 27 -1.85 -9.64 -13.91
N ILE A 28 -3.03 -10.13 -13.57
CA ILE A 28 -3.33 -10.65 -12.23
C ILE A 28 -2.46 -11.86 -11.87
N SER A 29 -2.22 -12.76 -12.84
CA SER A 29 -1.41 -13.97 -12.63
C SER A 29 0.05 -13.69 -12.24
N LYS A 30 0.51 -12.45 -12.37
CA LYS A 30 1.85 -11.98 -11.97
C LYS A 30 1.92 -11.54 -10.50
N LEU A 31 0.79 -11.55 -9.80
CA LEU A 31 0.70 -11.19 -8.39
C LEU A 31 0.65 -12.44 -7.52
N ASP A 32 1.29 -12.37 -6.33
CA ASP A 32 1.14 -13.41 -5.31
C ASP A 32 -0.15 -13.21 -4.51
N TYR A 33 -0.52 -11.95 -4.25
CA TYR A 33 -1.72 -11.56 -3.50
C TYR A 33 -2.48 -10.43 -4.19
N VAL A 34 -3.79 -10.48 -4.08
CA VAL A 34 -4.68 -9.33 -4.30
C VAL A 34 -5.37 -9.02 -2.99
N ASN A 35 -5.16 -7.81 -2.47
CA ASN A 35 -5.89 -7.28 -1.33
C ASN A 35 -7.17 -6.61 -1.84
N TYR A 36 -8.30 -7.32 -1.71
CA TYR A 36 -9.61 -6.77 -2.06
C TYR A 36 -10.00 -5.66 -1.10
N SER A 37 -10.19 -4.45 -1.61
CA SER A 37 -10.38 -3.21 -0.85
C SER A 37 -11.74 -2.59 -1.15
N PHE A 38 -12.58 -2.29 -0.17
CA PHE A 38 -12.37 -2.50 1.25
C PHE A 38 -13.61 -3.07 1.92
N ALA A 39 -13.41 -3.86 2.97
CA ALA A 39 -14.44 -4.00 3.98
C ALA A 39 -14.40 -2.78 4.92
N LEU A 40 -15.56 -2.35 5.37
CA LEU A 40 -15.73 -1.25 6.31
C LEU A 40 -16.22 -1.78 7.67
N ILE A 41 -16.27 -0.91 8.66
CA ILE A 41 -16.77 -1.23 10.00
C ILE A 41 -18.06 -0.46 10.25
N ASP A 42 -19.12 -1.17 10.62
CA ASP A 42 -20.38 -0.59 11.05
C ASP A 42 -20.89 -1.34 12.29
N ASN A 43 -21.32 -0.61 13.30
CA ASN A 43 -21.78 -1.18 14.57
C ASN A 43 -20.82 -2.23 15.14
N GLY A 44 -19.50 -1.99 15.04
CA GLY A 44 -18.44 -2.88 15.51
C GLY A 44 -18.26 -4.17 14.70
N ARG A 45 -18.80 -4.26 13.50
CA ARG A 45 -18.71 -5.45 12.63
C ARG A 45 -18.11 -5.08 11.27
N ALA A 46 -17.19 -5.92 10.79
CA ALA A 46 -16.69 -5.81 9.43
C ALA A 46 -17.77 -6.22 8.42
N TYR A 47 -17.91 -5.46 7.35
CA TYR A 47 -18.84 -5.79 6.26
C TYR A 47 -18.28 -5.30 4.91
N ILE A 48 -18.64 -5.99 3.83
CA ILE A 48 -18.33 -5.56 2.46
C ILE A 48 -19.57 -4.83 1.93
N LYS A 49 -19.42 -3.52 1.70
CA LYS A 49 -20.53 -2.65 1.26
C LYS A 49 -20.93 -2.95 -0.18
N GLU A 50 -19.98 -2.95 -1.07
CA GLU A 50 -20.18 -3.20 -2.51
C GLU A 50 -19.44 -4.48 -2.89
N LYS A 51 -20.00 -5.26 -3.80
CA LYS A 51 -19.51 -6.57 -4.18
C LYS A 51 -19.60 -6.76 -5.69
N ASN A 52 -19.51 -5.65 -6.43
CA ASN A 52 -19.76 -5.62 -7.87
C ASN A 52 -18.84 -6.59 -8.64
N ASN A 53 -17.59 -6.73 -8.18
CA ASN A 53 -16.59 -7.55 -8.82
C ASN A 53 -16.06 -8.70 -7.92
N LEU A 54 -16.57 -8.86 -6.69
CA LEU A 54 -16.03 -9.83 -5.73
C LEU A 54 -15.98 -11.25 -6.29
N ASP A 55 -17.07 -11.74 -6.89
CA ASP A 55 -17.12 -13.09 -7.45
C ASP A 55 -16.12 -13.30 -8.59
N LYS A 56 -15.84 -12.26 -9.37
CA LYS A 56 -14.80 -12.28 -10.41
C LYS A 56 -13.40 -12.34 -9.79
N ILE A 57 -13.17 -11.53 -8.77
CA ILE A 57 -11.88 -11.44 -8.08
C ILE A 57 -11.55 -12.75 -7.36
N LEU A 58 -12.52 -13.38 -6.74
CA LEU A 58 -12.35 -14.68 -6.09
C LEU A 58 -11.95 -15.79 -7.08
N LYS A 59 -12.36 -15.72 -8.35
CA LYS A 59 -11.93 -16.65 -9.39
C LYS A 59 -10.43 -16.56 -9.74
N TYR A 60 -9.75 -15.50 -9.36
CA TYR A 60 -8.29 -15.44 -9.54
C TYR A 60 -7.54 -16.47 -8.67
N LYS A 61 -8.19 -17.04 -7.67
CA LYS A 61 -7.66 -18.18 -6.92
C LYS A 61 -7.44 -19.41 -7.81
N ASP A 62 -8.24 -19.59 -8.84
CA ASP A 62 -8.13 -20.71 -9.81
C ASP A 62 -6.82 -20.67 -10.60
N ILE A 63 -6.17 -19.52 -10.68
CA ILE A 63 -4.87 -19.33 -11.33
C ILE A 63 -3.71 -19.17 -10.32
N GLY A 64 -3.95 -19.51 -9.04
CA GLY A 64 -2.93 -19.52 -7.99
C GLY A 64 -2.70 -18.21 -7.25
N VAL A 65 -3.46 -17.14 -7.54
CA VAL A 65 -3.38 -15.87 -6.84
C VAL A 65 -4.16 -15.95 -5.53
N LYS A 66 -3.57 -15.51 -4.44
CA LYS A 66 -4.23 -15.48 -3.13
C LYS A 66 -5.02 -14.20 -2.96
N ILE A 67 -6.22 -14.30 -2.39
CA ILE A 67 -7.11 -13.15 -2.19
C ILE A 67 -7.25 -12.87 -0.69
N SER A 68 -6.78 -11.71 -0.26
CA SER A 68 -6.96 -11.19 1.10
C SER A 68 -8.05 -10.12 1.11
N LEU A 69 -8.77 -10.01 2.21
CA LEU A 69 -9.71 -8.91 2.45
C LEU A 69 -8.99 -7.80 3.21
N SER A 70 -8.87 -6.62 2.60
CA SER A 70 -8.40 -5.41 3.28
C SER A 70 -9.56 -4.71 3.98
N ILE A 71 -9.37 -4.35 5.25
CA ILE A 71 -10.37 -3.71 6.10
C ILE A 71 -9.89 -2.33 6.46
N GLY A 72 -10.67 -1.29 6.16
CA GLY A 72 -10.32 0.09 6.48
C GLY A 72 -10.14 0.96 5.25
N GLY A 73 -8.93 1.55 5.12
CA GLY A 73 -8.56 2.56 4.14
C GLY A 73 -8.72 3.98 4.66
N TRP A 74 -8.22 4.98 3.93
CA TRP A 74 -8.23 6.37 4.33
C TRP A 74 -9.64 6.88 4.65
N GLY A 75 -9.82 7.37 5.89
CA GLY A 75 -11.09 7.90 6.37
C GLY A 75 -12.13 6.84 6.76
N ALA A 76 -11.79 5.55 6.73
CA ALA A 76 -12.67 4.50 7.24
C ALA A 76 -12.66 4.51 8.77
N ASP A 77 -13.79 4.82 9.35
CA ASP A 77 -14.00 4.93 10.80
C ASP A 77 -14.48 3.61 11.43
N GLY A 78 -14.55 3.58 12.76
CA GLY A 78 -15.11 2.49 13.55
C GLY A 78 -14.08 1.52 14.15
N PHE A 79 -12.79 1.61 13.82
CA PHE A 79 -11.75 0.78 14.42
C PHE A 79 -11.61 1.01 15.91
N SER A 80 -11.51 2.27 16.36
CA SER A 80 -11.27 2.60 17.76
C SER A 80 -12.35 2.01 18.67
N GLU A 81 -13.62 2.10 18.27
CA GLU A 81 -14.75 1.51 18.98
C GLU A 81 -14.73 -0.02 18.93
N ALA A 82 -14.49 -0.57 17.72
CA ALA A 82 -14.49 -2.02 17.50
C ALA A 82 -13.43 -2.75 18.32
N VAL A 83 -12.31 -2.07 18.64
CA VAL A 83 -11.21 -2.68 19.40
C VAL A 83 -11.15 -2.26 20.87
N SER A 84 -12.00 -1.34 21.33
CA SER A 84 -11.94 -0.67 22.64
C SER A 84 -12.03 -1.61 23.84
N SER A 85 -12.69 -2.76 23.69
CA SER A 85 -12.86 -3.74 24.76
C SER A 85 -12.74 -5.17 24.21
N LYS A 86 -12.52 -6.15 25.11
CA LYS A 86 -12.50 -7.57 24.75
C LYS A 86 -13.83 -8.00 24.09
N ASN A 87 -14.96 -7.48 24.54
CA ASN A 87 -16.28 -7.84 23.99
C ASN A 87 -16.47 -7.23 22.59
N SER A 88 -16.14 -5.96 22.39
CA SER A 88 -16.25 -5.33 21.07
C SER A 88 -15.28 -5.97 20.07
N ARG A 89 -14.03 -6.27 20.46
CA ARG A 89 -13.09 -7.00 19.62
C ARG A 89 -13.61 -8.37 19.23
N LYS A 90 -14.23 -9.09 20.18
CA LYS A 90 -14.85 -10.40 19.87
C LYS A 90 -15.92 -10.29 18.77
N ILE A 91 -16.80 -9.29 18.84
CA ILE A 91 -17.86 -9.04 17.85
C ILE A 91 -17.22 -8.73 16.49
N PHE A 92 -16.21 -7.88 16.48
CA PHE A 92 -15.49 -7.51 15.27
C PHE A 92 -14.79 -8.72 14.63
N ILE A 93 -14.03 -9.47 15.41
CA ILE A 93 -13.32 -10.68 14.96
C ILE A 93 -14.30 -11.73 14.45
N ASP A 94 -15.40 -12.00 15.17
CA ASP A 94 -16.40 -12.95 14.69
C ASP A 94 -16.94 -12.57 13.30
N SER A 95 -17.17 -11.27 13.05
CA SER A 95 -17.61 -10.81 11.73
C SER A 95 -16.54 -11.01 10.64
N ILE A 96 -15.25 -10.83 10.97
CA ILE A 96 -14.12 -11.09 10.07
C ILE A 96 -14.04 -12.59 9.74
N ILE A 97 -14.17 -13.47 10.75
CA ILE A 97 -14.17 -14.92 10.57
C ILE A 97 -15.34 -15.38 9.70
N ASP A 98 -16.53 -14.78 9.89
CA ASP A 98 -17.70 -15.05 9.04
C ASP A 98 -17.43 -14.68 7.58
N LEU A 99 -16.76 -13.55 7.30
CA LEU A 99 -16.37 -13.15 5.95
C LEU A 99 -15.34 -14.10 5.34
N ILE A 100 -14.31 -14.51 6.11
CA ILE A 100 -13.33 -15.50 5.64
C ILE A 100 -14.04 -16.82 5.27
N LYS A 101 -14.90 -17.34 6.14
CA LYS A 101 -15.65 -18.59 5.89
C LYS A 101 -16.57 -18.48 4.68
N LYS A 102 -17.23 -17.33 4.52
CA LYS A 102 -18.20 -17.11 3.44
C LYS A 102 -17.58 -17.01 2.06
N TYR A 103 -16.45 -16.31 1.96
CA TYR A 103 -15.81 -15.98 0.67
C TYR A 103 -14.49 -16.71 0.45
N ASP A 104 -14.09 -17.53 1.41
CA ASP A 104 -12.83 -18.30 1.37
C ASP A 104 -11.60 -17.42 1.16
N PHE A 105 -11.52 -16.25 1.81
CA PHE A 105 -10.33 -15.40 1.76
C PHE A 105 -9.08 -16.12 2.30
N ASP A 106 -7.92 -15.80 1.72
CA ASP A 106 -6.63 -16.39 2.09
C ASP A 106 -5.88 -15.55 3.12
N GLY A 107 -6.37 -14.35 3.42
CA GLY A 107 -5.78 -13.43 4.39
C GLY A 107 -6.71 -12.30 4.78
N ILE A 108 -6.27 -11.59 5.80
CA ILE A 108 -6.81 -10.31 6.25
C ILE A 108 -5.68 -9.29 6.23
N ASP A 109 -5.94 -8.15 5.66
CA ASP A 109 -5.09 -6.96 5.71
C ASP A 109 -5.81 -5.87 6.51
N LEU A 110 -5.13 -5.29 7.50
CA LEU A 110 -5.69 -4.24 8.35
C LEU A 110 -5.11 -2.89 7.91
N ASP A 111 -5.98 -2.01 7.43
CA ASP A 111 -5.62 -0.70 6.91
C ASP A 111 -6.27 0.40 7.76
N TRP A 112 -5.81 0.52 9.01
CA TRP A 112 -6.27 1.55 9.94
C TRP A 112 -5.37 2.78 9.85
N GLU A 113 -5.90 3.91 9.40
CA GLU A 113 -5.13 5.12 9.12
C GLU A 113 -5.52 6.30 10.05
N TYR A 114 -5.05 6.36 11.31
CA TYR A 114 -4.13 5.45 12.01
C TYR A 114 -4.55 5.29 13.47
N PRO A 115 -4.08 4.27 14.21
CA PRO A 115 -4.34 4.14 15.64
C PRO A 115 -3.91 5.39 16.43
N SER A 116 -4.74 5.82 17.38
CA SER A 116 -4.52 6.94 18.29
C SER A 116 -4.44 8.33 17.66
N VAL A 117 -4.85 8.49 16.38
CA VAL A 117 -4.95 9.79 15.71
C VAL A 117 -6.25 9.91 14.96
N SER A 118 -6.80 11.14 14.90
CA SER A 118 -8.08 11.45 14.27
C SER A 118 -7.89 12.07 12.86
N PHE A 119 -6.91 11.61 12.09
CA PHE A 119 -6.77 12.03 10.71
C PHE A 119 -8.02 11.65 9.91
N ALA A 120 -8.36 12.44 8.89
CA ALA A 120 -9.58 12.26 8.11
C ALA A 120 -10.87 12.20 8.95
N ASN A 121 -10.88 12.79 10.16
CA ASN A 121 -12.01 12.83 11.10
C ASN A 121 -12.48 11.45 11.60
N ILE A 122 -11.61 10.45 11.64
CA ILE A 122 -11.93 9.15 12.27
C ILE A 122 -11.86 9.26 13.80
N SER A 123 -12.57 8.37 14.48
CA SER A 123 -12.51 8.19 15.93
C SER A 123 -11.13 7.73 16.37
N SER A 124 -10.70 8.13 17.55
CA SER A 124 -9.41 7.72 18.10
C SER A 124 -9.43 7.66 19.63
N SER A 125 -8.58 6.79 20.17
CA SER A 125 -8.33 6.63 21.60
C SER A 125 -6.83 6.49 21.85
N LYS A 126 -6.36 6.95 23.01
CA LYS A 126 -4.97 6.75 23.45
C LYS A 126 -4.57 5.28 23.56
N ASP A 127 -5.54 4.39 23.71
CA ASP A 127 -5.33 2.96 23.91
C ASP A 127 -5.34 2.17 22.57
N ASP A 128 -5.57 2.83 21.42
CA ASP A 128 -5.72 2.18 20.12
C ASP A 128 -4.50 1.38 19.70
N ILE A 129 -3.29 1.87 19.96
CA ILE A 129 -2.04 1.17 19.62
C ILE A 129 -1.99 -0.19 20.33
N SER A 130 -2.30 -0.23 21.63
CA SER A 130 -2.32 -1.48 22.39
C SER A 130 -3.51 -2.37 22.01
N ASN A 131 -4.66 -1.78 21.75
CA ASN A 131 -5.86 -2.49 21.31
C ASN A 131 -5.68 -3.12 19.92
N PHE A 132 -4.91 -2.49 19.02
CA PHE A 132 -4.54 -3.07 17.73
C PHE A 132 -3.67 -4.32 17.91
N VAL A 133 -2.74 -4.33 18.85
CA VAL A 133 -1.95 -5.54 19.17
C VAL A 133 -2.87 -6.65 19.69
N PHE A 134 -3.83 -6.34 20.57
CA PHE A 134 -4.80 -7.34 21.03
C PHE A 134 -5.66 -7.87 19.91
N LEU A 135 -6.12 -7.01 19.00
CA LEU A 135 -6.86 -7.43 17.78
C LEU A 135 -6.04 -8.44 16.95
N CYS A 136 -4.80 -8.10 16.64
CA CYS A 136 -3.93 -8.97 15.85
C CYS A 136 -3.69 -10.33 16.54
N LYS A 137 -3.46 -10.31 17.86
CA LYS A 137 -3.28 -11.54 18.65
C LYS A 137 -4.51 -12.42 18.61
N GLU A 138 -5.67 -11.84 18.94
CA GLU A 138 -6.95 -12.57 18.98
C GLU A 138 -7.34 -13.08 17.57
N LEU A 139 -7.06 -12.34 16.48
CA LEU A 139 -7.22 -12.82 15.10
C LEU A 139 -6.32 -14.02 14.80
N LYS A 140 -5.03 -13.96 15.16
CA LYS A 140 -4.12 -15.11 14.95
C LYS A 140 -4.56 -16.35 15.69
N GLU A 141 -5.13 -16.22 16.90
CA GLU A 141 -5.70 -17.33 17.66
C GLU A 141 -6.92 -17.95 16.91
N ARG A 142 -7.81 -17.10 16.36
CA ARG A 142 -8.98 -17.54 15.59
C ARG A 142 -8.61 -18.15 14.24
N PHE A 143 -7.50 -17.74 13.63
CA PHE A 143 -7.03 -18.31 12.36
C PHE A 143 -6.61 -19.77 12.49
N LEU A 144 -6.33 -20.27 13.70
CA LEU A 144 -6.08 -21.68 13.94
C LEU A 144 -7.32 -22.58 13.75
N GLU A 145 -8.52 -22.00 13.60
CA GLU A 145 -9.75 -22.74 13.28
C GLU A 145 -9.81 -23.20 11.81
N PHE A 146 -8.90 -22.71 10.96
CA PHE A 146 -8.90 -23.02 9.53
C PHE A 146 -7.86 -24.10 9.19
N ASP A 147 -8.20 -25.00 8.28
CA ASP A 147 -7.29 -26.03 7.77
C ASP A 147 -6.19 -25.48 6.86
N LYS A 148 -6.30 -24.21 6.46
CA LYS A 148 -5.31 -23.48 5.67
C LYS A 148 -4.71 -22.32 6.45
N LYS A 149 -3.47 -21.93 6.10
CA LYS A 149 -2.85 -20.73 6.67
C LYS A 149 -3.61 -19.49 6.19
N ILE A 150 -4.14 -18.71 7.13
CA ILE A 150 -4.69 -17.37 6.88
C ILE A 150 -3.60 -16.35 7.17
N ILE A 151 -3.27 -15.52 6.18
CA ILE A 151 -2.27 -14.45 6.32
C ILE A 151 -2.87 -13.27 7.08
N LEU A 152 -2.09 -12.66 7.96
CA LEU A 152 -2.40 -11.39 8.61
C LEU A 152 -1.36 -10.35 8.19
N SER A 153 -1.77 -9.29 7.51
CA SER A 153 -0.93 -8.14 7.19
C SER A 153 -1.54 -6.84 7.70
N ALA A 154 -0.75 -5.78 7.71
CA ALA A 154 -1.25 -4.43 7.97
C ALA A 154 -0.60 -3.44 7.00
N ALA A 155 -1.40 -2.53 6.44
CA ALA A 155 -0.93 -1.35 5.76
C ALA A 155 -0.55 -0.29 6.81
N VAL A 156 0.68 0.25 6.70
CA VAL A 156 1.24 1.14 7.71
C VAL A 156 1.92 2.36 7.07
N PRO A 157 1.95 3.52 7.74
CA PRO A 157 2.63 4.70 7.21
C PRO A 157 4.17 4.56 7.26
N CYS A 158 4.86 5.48 6.61
CA CYS A 158 6.31 5.64 6.68
C CYS A 158 6.79 6.20 8.03
N SER A 159 6.29 5.63 9.13
CA SER A 159 6.58 6.08 10.49
C SER A 159 6.45 4.93 11.48
N ASP A 160 7.32 4.88 12.47
CA ASP A 160 7.26 3.91 13.55
C ASP A 160 6.40 4.36 14.76
N LYS A 161 5.67 5.49 14.65
CA LYS A 161 4.98 6.12 15.79
C LYS A 161 3.59 5.57 16.11
N TYR A 162 2.87 5.03 15.10
CA TYR A 162 1.44 4.71 15.23
C TYR A 162 1.15 3.25 15.55
N TYR A 163 2.20 2.41 15.63
CA TYR A 163 2.07 0.97 15.83
C TYR A 163 3.15 0.45 16.78
N ASP A 164 2.81 -0.49 17.64
CA ASP A 164 3.79 -1.24 18.42
C ASP A 164 4.41 -2.38 17.57
N TYR A 165 5.33 -2.01 16.70
CA TYR A 165 6.01 -2.97 15.82
C TYR A 165 6.76 -4.06 16.57
N LYS A 166 7.19 -3.81 17.84
CA LYS A 166 7.89 -4.79 18.65
C LYS A 166 6.99 -5.98 19.02
N GLU A 167 5.72 -5.72 19.27
CA GLU A 167 4.76 -6.80 19.51
C GLU A 167 4.15 -7.32 18.18
N LEU A 168 3.85 -6.43 17.24
CA LEU A 168 3.23 -6.79 15.96
C LEU A 168 4.12 -7.69 15.08
N ASN A 169 5.46 -7.59 15.18
CA ASN A 169 6.35 -8.44 14.39
C ASN A 169 6.16 -9.94 14.62
N LYS A 170 5.64 -10.32 15.79
CA LYS A 170 5.35 -11.72 16.15
C LYS A 170 4.02 -12.22 15.58
N LEU A 171 3.14 -11.28 15.22
CA LEU A 171 1.74 -11.52 14.86
C LEU A 171 1.50 -11.37 13.36
N LEU A 172 2.05 -10.32 12.74
CA LEU A 172 1.89 -10.03 11.33
C LEU A 172 2.78 -10.95 10.48
N ASP A 173 2.24 -11.44 9.39
CA ASP A 173 3.00 -12.12 8.35
C ASP A 173 3.72 -11.11 7.45
N TYR A 174 3.08 -9.96 7.14
CA TYR A 174 3.66 -8.85 6.37
C TYR A 174 3.27 -7.50 6.95
N VAL A 175 4.19 -6.54 6.81
CA VAL A 175 4.03 -5.11 7.13
C VAL A 175 4.14 -4.35 5.81
N ASN A 176 3.01 -3.88 5.30
CA ASN A 176 2.88 -3.20 4.02
C ASN A 176 3.08 -1.70 4.22
N ILE A 177 4.31 -1.20 3.98
CA ILE A 177 4.63 0.22 4.17
C ILE A 177 4.05 1.02 3.00
N MET A 178 3.13 1.93 3.27
CA MET A 178 2.59 2.88 2.31
C MET A 178 3.63 3.96 2.00
N SER A 179 4.68 3.59 1.25
CA SER A 179 5.79 4.48 0.87
C SER A 179 5.43 5.39 -0.29
N TYR A 180 4.28 6.02 -0.17
CA TYR A 180 3.74 7.03 -1.06
C TYR A 180 2.98 8.09 -0.24
N ASP A 181 2.51 9.14 -0.91
CA ASP A 181 1.89 10.32 -0.29
C ASP A 181 2.82 11.07 0.68
N LEU A 182 4.14 10.90 0.52
CA LEU A 182 5.16 11.42 1.43
C LEU A 182 5.24 12.95 1.45
N SER A 183 4.80 13.60 0.36
CA SER A 183 4.81 15.06 0.19
C SER A 183 3.40 15.69 0.18
N VAL A 184 2.36 14.93 0.50
CA VAL A 184 1.00 15.46 0.58
C VAL A 184 0.96 16.59 1.61
N SER A 185 0.32 17.69 1.25
CA SER A 185 0.29 18.97 2.00
C SER A 185 1.59 19.76 2.02
N SER A 186 2.68 19.29 1.38
CA SER A 186 3.89 20.10 1.23
C SER A 186 3.66 21.27 0.27
N ASP A 187 4.11 22.46 0.64
CA ASP A 187 4.19 23.62 -0.24
C ASP A 187 5.51 23.69 -1.03
N ILE A 188 6.33 22.64 -0.97
CA ILE A 188 7.55 22.46 -1.75
C ILE A 188 7.32 21.37 -2.80
N ALA A 189 7.77 21.62 -4.03
CA ALA A 189 7.79 20.63 -5.09
C ALA A 189 8.71 19.48 -4.71
N ASN A 190 8.15 18.36 -4.31
CA ASN A 190 8.85 17.23 -3.76
C ASN A 190 8.22 15.90 -4.21
N HIS A 191 8.99 14.83 -4.14
CA HIS A 191 8.49 13.50 -4.49
C HIS A 191 7.52 12.96 -3.44
N HIS A 192 6.43 12.36 -3.90
CA HIS A 192 5.47 11.68 -3.00
C HIS A 192 5.74 10.18 -2.85
N CYS A 193 6.61 9.59 -3.68
CA CYS A 193 6.84 8.13 -3.70
C CYS A 193 8.31 7.77 -4.00
N ASN A 194 9.24 8.58 -3.51
CA ASN A 194 10.68 8.40 -3.72
C ASN A 194 11.26 7.21 -2.96
N LEU A 195 12.28 6.57 -3.56
CA LEU A 195 13.03 5.51 -2.91
C LEU A 195 13.98 6.07 -1.83
N TYR A 196 14.72 7.12 -2.14
CA TYR A 196 15.66 7.77 -1.21
C TYR A 196 15.28 9.21 -0.93
N ALA A 197 15.65 9.68 0.27
CA ALA A 197 15.50 11.08 0.64
C ALA A 197 16.49 11.96 -0.15
N ASN A 198 16.00 13.07 -0.69
CA ASN A 198 16.85 14.09 -1.32
C ASN A 198 16.89 15.34 -0.44
N LYS A 199 17.95 15.46 0.38
CA LYS A 199 18.10 16.56 1.34
C LYS A 199 18.39 17.91 0.67
N GLU A 200 18.86 17.91 -0.59
CA GLU A 200 19.12 19.14 -1.35
C GLU A 200 17.83 19.91 -1.65
N ILE A 201 16.71 19.19 -1.71
CA ILE A 201 15.36 19.76 -1.89
C ILE A 201 14.50 19.66 -0.62
N HIS A 202 15.13 19.56 0.55
CA HIS A 202 14.44 19.42 1.84
C HIS A 202 13.47 18.21 1.93
N SER A 203 13.73 17.16 1.16
CA SER A 203 13.01 15.89 1.25
C SER A 203 13.68 14.97 2.26
N TYR A 204 13.00 14.67 3.34
CA TYR A 204 13.50 13.81 4.43
C TYR A 204 12.76 12.49 4.55
N SER A 205 11.58 12.37 3.95
CA SER A 205 10.80 11.14 3.92
C SER A 205 11.10 10.35 2.65
N SER A 206 11.17 9.01 2.78
CA SER A 206 11.40 8.11 1.66
C SER A 206 11.05 6.67 2.05
N ALA A 207 10.95 5.78 1.07
CA ALA A 207 10.79 4.35 1.32
C ALA A 207 11.96 3.77 2.12
N ASP A 208 13.21 4.16 1.81
CA ASP A 208 14.43 3.72 2.50
C ASP A 208 14.44 4.14 3.98
N GLU A 209 14.08 5.39 4.28
CA GLU A 209 14.01 5.87 5.65
C GLU A 209 12.93 5.13 6.47
N ALA A 210 11.77 4.86 5.87
CA ALA A 210 10.70 4.08 6.51
C ALA A 210 11.15 2.63 6.78
N VAL A 211 11.78 1.99 5.80
CA VAL A 211 12.35 0.64 5.96
C VAL A 211 13.36 0.62 7.11
N LYS A 212 14.31 1.56 7.16
CA LYS A 212 15.31 1.65 8.23
C LYS A 212 14.68 1.83 9.62
N GLN A 213 13.61 2.62 9.73
CA GLN A 213 12.89 2.80 10.99
C GLN A 213 12.22 1.50 11.44
N ILE A 214 11.45 0.87 10.57
CA ILE A 214 10.64 -0.32 10.90
C ILE A 214 11.51 -1.56 11.08
N MET A 215 12.61 -1.72 10.34
CA MET A 215 13.56 -2.82 10.49
C MET A 215 14.21 -2.92 11.88
N ARG A 216 14.13 -1.87 12.70
CA ARG A 216 14.58 -1.93 14.11
C ARG A 216 13.76 -2.94 14.92
N TYR A 217 12.56 -3.24 14.49
CA TYR A 217 11.56 -4.04 15.21
C TYR A 217 11.06 -5.24 14.41
N VAL A 218 10.99 -5.13 13.10
CA VAL A 218 10.37 -6.11 12.20
C VAL A 218 11.45 -6.78 11.36
N PRO A 219 11.47 -8.12 11.28
CA PRO A 219 12.34 -8.86 10.36
C PRO A 219 12.14 -8.40 8.93
N LYS A 220 13.24 -8.19 8.21
CA LYS A 220 13.25 -7.62 6.86
C LYS A 220 12.38 -8.40 5.85
N GLU A 221 12.32 -9.72 6.00
CA GLU A 221 11.52 -10.61 5.15
C GLU A 221 10.01 -10.46 5.32
N LYS A 222 9.56 -9.68 6.30
CA LYS A 222 8.15 -9.30 6.48
C LYS A 222 7.83 -7.92 5.96
N ILE A 223 8.83 -7.12 5.60
CA ILE A 223 8.66 -5.73 5.18
C ILE A 223 8.37 -5.69 3.68
N VAL A 224 7.25 -5.09 3.31
CA VAL A 224 6.81 -4.88 1.94
C VAL A 224 6.72 -3.39 1.69
N ILE A 225 7.37 -2.86 0.63
CA ILE A 225 7.33 -1.43 0.32
C ILE A 225 6.31 -1.09 -0.76
N GLY A 226 5.73 0.10 -0.66
CA GLY A 226 4.66 0.58 -1.52
C GLY A 226 5.13 1.24 -2.81
N ILE A 227 4.34 1.09 -3.86
CA ILE A 227 4.47 1.77 -5.14
C ILE A 227 3.16 2.51 -5.43
N ALA A 228 3.25 3.74 -5.93
CA ALA A 228 2.09 4.52 -6.33
C ALA A 228 1.75 4.28 -7.81
N PHE A 229 0.57 3.72 -8.09
CA PHE A 229 0.05 3.63 -9.46
C PHE A 229 -0.79 4.86 -9.84
N TYR A 230 -0.38 6.00 -9.31
CA TYR A 230 -0.96 7.33 -9.53
C TYR A 230 0.12 8.40 -9.29
N GLY A 231 -0.17 9.64 -9.64
CA GLY A 231 0.71 10.76 -9.32
C GLY A 231 0.03 11.80 -8.45
N ARG A 232 0.83 12.50 -7.64
CA ARG A 232 0.40 13.70 -6.90
C ARG A 232 0.90 14.94 -7.62
N TYR A 233 0.08 16.00 -7.62
CA TYR A 233 0.50 17.25 -8.20
C TYR A 233 0.19 18.46 -7.32
N GLY A 234 1.09 19.44 -7.43
CA GLY A 234 0.89 20.80 -6.94
C GLY A 234 0.94 21.80 -8.09
N GLU A 235 0.46 23.03 -7.85
CA GLU A 235 0.44 24.08 -8.85
C GLU A 235 1.48 25.16 -8.52
N PHE A 236 2.07 25.73 -9.57
CA PHE A 236 3.02 26.85 -9.48
C PHE A 236 2.78 27.89 -10.55
N LYS A 237 3.34 29.09 -10.34
CA LYS A 237 3.37 30.18 -11.31
C LYS A 237 4.81 30.55 -11.62
N GLY A 238 5.06 31.01 -12.83
CA GLY A 238 6.41 31.41 -13.28
C GLY A 238 6.97 30.47 -14.35
N LYS A 239 8.13 30.83 -14.91
CA LYS A 239 8.73 30.13 -16.05
C LYS A 239 9.93 29.28 -15.68
N ASP A 240 10.64 29.63 -14.60
CA ASP A 240 11.92 29.01 -14.22
C ASP A 240 11.75 28.06 -13.01
N PHE A 241 10.58 27.40 -12.93
CA PHE A 241 10.24 26.50 -11.83
C PHE A 241 11.03 25.18 -11.91
N LYS A 242 11.50 24.71 -10.77
CA LYS A 242 12.26 23.45 -10.65
C LYS A 242 11.87 22.66 -9.41
N LEU A 243 12.32 21.44 -9.37
CA LEU A 243 12.21 20.55 -8.21
C LEU A 243 12.84 21.24 -6.97
N GLY A 244 12.15 21.24 -5.84
CA GLY A 244 12.54 21.91 -4.61
C GLY A 244 12.02 23.35 -4.47
N ASP A 245 11.42 23.92 -5.50
CA ASP A 245 10.83 25.26 -5.42
C ASP A 245 9.49 25.24 -4.67
N LYS A 246 9.07 26.43 -4.22
CA LYS A 246 7.81 26.59 -3.51
C LYS A 246 6.62 26.55 -4.48
N LEU A 247 5.61 25.77 -4.13
CA LEU A 247 4.34 25.67 -4.82
C LEU A 247 3.37 26.77 -4.38
N ASP A 248 2.53 27.27 -5.28
CA ASP A 248 1.39 28.13 -4.96
C ASP A 248 0.23 27.33 -4.34
N LYS A 249 0.05 26.06 -4.79
CA LYS A 249 -0.89 25.11 -4.19
C LYS A 249 -0.17 23.77 -3.92
N PRO A 250 -0.32 23.22 -2.71
CA PRO A 250 0.33 21.98 -2.32
C PRO A 250 -0.17 20.76 -3.11
N GLN A 251 0.55 19.64 -3.00
CA GLN A 251 0.33 18.40 -3.73
C GLN A 251 -0.87 17.57 -3.19
N LEU A 252 -2.02 18.21 -2.99
CA LEU A 252 -3.24 17.55 -2.48
C LEU A 252 -4.01 16.79 -3.56
N SER A 253 -3.82 17.16 -4.82
CA SER A 253 -4.56 16.57 -5.95
C SER A 253 -3.77 15.42 -6.59
N SER A 254 -4.48 14.53 -7.29
CA SER A 254 -3.87 13.38 -7.96
C SER A 254 -4.27 13.31 -9.44
N PHE A 255 -3.37 12.72 -10.23
CA PHE A 255 -3.63 12.22 -11.57
C PHE A 255 -3.66 10.70 -11.55
N SER A 256 -4.56 10.10 -12.34
CA SER A 256 -4.44 8.67 -12.62
C SER A 256 -3.17 8.39 -13.46
N TYR A 257 -2.63 7.19 -13.38
CA TYR A 257 -1.49 6.82 -14.23
C TYR A 257 -1.85 6.90 -15.73
N LYS A 258 -3.13 6.72 -16.07
CA LYS A 258 -3.64 6.91 -17.44
C LYS A 258 -3.43 8.34 -17.92
N ASP A 259 -3.79 9.34 -17.09
CA ASP A 259 -3.64 10.75 -17.45
C ASP A 259 -2.17 11.11 -17.63
N ILE A 260 -1.29 10.60 -16.76
CA ILE A 260 0.16 10.80 -16.87
C ILE A 260 0.70 10.19 -18.18
N LYS A 261 0.27 8.98 -18.54
CA LYS A 261 0.64 8.36 -19.83
C LYS A 261 0.19 9.17 -21.02
N GLU A 262 -1.02 9.73 -20.96
CA GLU A 262 -1.54 10.58 -22.03
C GLU A 262 -0.69 11.84 -22.17
N MET A 263 -0.31 12.50 -21.07
CA MET A 263 0.61 13.64 -21.09
C MET A 263 1.95 13.29 -21.75
N ILE A 264 2.56 12.17 -21.37
CA ILE A 264 3.82 11.68 -21.92
C ILE A 264 3.66 11.38 -23.43
N SER A 265 2.57 10.74 -23.84
CA SER A 265 2.28 10.44 -25.23
C SER A 265 2.08 11.69 -26.10
N ASN A 266 1.64 12.79 -25.49
CA ASN A 266 1.53 14.10 -26.11
C ASN A 266 2.84 14.91 -26.08
N GLY A 267 3.95 14.30 -25.71
CA GLY A 267 5.29 14.89 -25.78
C GLY A 267 5.74 15.66 -24.54
N VAL A 268 5.02 15.50 -23.40
CA VAL A 268 5.48 16.07 -22.12
C VAL A 268 6.70 15.29 -21.65
N GLU A 269 7.78 16.02 -21.32
CA GLU A 269 9.03 15.44 -20.85
C GLU A 269 8.91 14.90 -19.43
N VAL A 270 9.45 13.69 -19.22
CA VAL A 270 9.63 13.10 -17.90
C VAL A 270 11.05 13.39 -17.44
N LEU A 271 11.16 14.08 -16.32
CA LEU A 271 12.41 14.38 -15.65
C LEU A 271 12.73 13.30 -14.61
N TRP A 272 13.99 13.18 -14.23
CA TRP A 272 14.47 12.18 -13.28
C TRP A 272 15.32 12.79 -12.17
N ASP A 273 15.05 12.45 -10.93
CA ASP A 273 15.89 12.76 -9.79
C ASP A 273 16.77 11.55 -9.44
N ASP A 274 18.05 11.65 -9.73
CA ASP A 274 19.00 10.56 -9.51
C ASP A 274 19.27 10.27 -8.03
N ILE A 275 19.09 11.26 -7.15
CA ILE A 275 19.25 11.09 -5.70
C ILE A 275 18.04 10.34 -5.15
N ALA A 276 16.84 10.80 -5.47
CA ALA A 276 15.60 10.24 -4.98
C ALA A 276 15.17 8.95 -5.69
N LYS A 277 15.76 8.66 -6.89
CA LYS A 277 15.35 7.56 -7.79
C LYS A 277 13.86 7.65 -8.11
N ALA A 278 13.43 8.83 -8.52
CA ALA A 278 12.02 9.13 -8.77
C ALA A 278 11.81 9.99 -10.01
N PRO A 279 10.80 9.67 -10.84
CA PRO A 279 10.39 10.50 -11.97
C PRO A 279 9.49 11.66 -11.51
N TYR A 280 9.50 12.73 -12.29
CA TYR A 280 8.59 13.86 -12.13
C TYR A 280 8.36 14.60 -13.44
N ILE A 281 7.30 15.40 -13.50
CA ILE A 281 6.95 16.25 -14.62
C ILE A 281 6.79 17.69 -14.12
N ILE A 282 7.27 18.64 -14.91
CA ILE A 282 6.99 20.07 -14.78
C ILE A 282 6.35 20.52 -16.09
N SER A 283 5.05 20.77 -16.10
CA SER A 283 4.31 21.18 -17.29
C SER A 283 3.04 21.95 -16.90
N ASP A 284 2.69 22.94 -17.68
CA ASP A 284 1.42 23.69 -17.59
C ASP A 284 1.09 24.19 -16.17
N GLY A 285 2.12 24.73 -15.48
CA GLY A 285 1.96 25.23 -14.12
C GLY A 285 1.74 24.15 -13.06
N LYS A 286 2.05 22.89 -13.38
CA LYS A 286 1.96 21.75 -12.46
C LYS A 286 3.31 21.06 -12.31
N PHE A 287 3.63 20.77 -11.06
CA PHE A 287 4.65 19.80 -10.68
C PHE A 287 3.95 18.48 -10.35
N ILE A 288 4.35 17.39 -11.00
CA ILE A 288 3.72 16.06 -10.83
C ILE A 288 4.80 15.07 -10.42
N SER A 289 4.63 14.40 -9.29
CA SER A 289 5.45 13.28 -8.85
C SER A 289 4.67 11.98 -8.98
N PHE A 290 5.32 10.89 -9.42
CA PHE A 290 4.67 9.60 -9.67
C PHE A 290 5.70 8.46 -9.70
N ASP A 291 5.25 7.21 -9.78
CA ASP A 291 6.08 6.05 -10.09
C ASP A 291 5.95 5.66 -11.57
N ASN A 292 7.05 5.20 -12.16
CA ASN A 292 7.11 4.64 -13.51
C ASN A 292 7.89 3.33 -13.51
N GLN A 293 8.09 2.74 -14.69
CA GLN A 293 8.83 1.46 -14.82
C GLN A 293 10.28 1.56 -14.29
N GLU A 294 10.96 2.72 -14.43
CA GLU A 294 12.33 2.89 -13.95
C GLU A 294 12.38 2.99 -12.43
N SER A 295 11.50 3.78 -11.78
CA SER A 295 11.43 3.84 -10.33
C SER A 295 11.01 2.50 -9.71
N ILE A 296 10.13 1.73 -10.38
CA ILE A 296 9.76 0.37 -9.97
C ILE A 296 10.98 -0.57 -10.05
N LYS A 297 11.80 -0.45 -11.08
CA LYS A 297 13.05 -1.21 -11.21
C LYS A 297 13.99 -0.90 -10.03
N GLU A 298 14.22 0.36 -9.72
CA GLU A 298 15.06 0.78 -8.59
C GLU A 298 14.52 0.23 -7.25
N LYS A 299 13.21 0.33 -7.01
CA LYS A 299 12.54 -0.23 -5.81
C LYS A 299 12.64 -1.76 -5.77
N SER A 300 12.49 -2.45 -6.90
CA SER A 300 12.63 -3.90 -6.99
C SER A 300 14.05 -4.36 -6.65
N GLN A 301 15.05 -3.69 -7.20
CA GLN A 301 16.46 -3.95 -6.90
C GLN A 301 16.78 -3.68 -5.43
N TYR A 302 16.21 -2.62 -4.85
CA TYR A 302 16.33 -2.31 -3.43
C TYR A 302 15.75 -3.44 -2.56
N VAL A 303 14.55 -3.93 -2.88
CA VAL A 303 13.92 -5.07 -2.18
C VAL A 303 14.82 -6.31 -2.24
N ILE A 304 15.31 -6.67 -3.41
CA ILE A 304 16.17 -7.84 -3.60
C ILE A 304 17.50 -7.67 -2.84
N LYS A 305 18.16 -6.54 -3.00
CA LYS A 305 19.46 -6.26 -2.36
C LYS A 305 19.38 -6.31 -0.83
N ASN A 306 18.30 -5.83 -0.26
CA ASN A 306 18.12 -5.81 1.20
C ASN A 306 17.43 -7.07 1.75
N GLY A 307 16.95 -7.98 0.90
CA GLY A 307 16.23 -9.19 1.31
C GLY A 307 14.90 -8.90 1.97
N LEU A 308 14.17 -7.86 1.49
CA LEU A 308 12.86 -7.48 2.02
C LEU A 308 11.77 -8.47 1.58
N GLY A 309 10.63 -8.45 2.27
CA GLY A 309 9.49 -9.32 1.99
C GLY A 309 8.90 -9.16 0.59
N GLY A 310 8.86 -7.93 0.05
CA GLY A 310 8.32 -7.73 -1.29
C GLY A 310 7.91 -6.29 -1.61
N LEU A 311 7.04 -6.21 -2.60
CA LEU A 311 6.44 -4.97 -3.10
C LEU A 311 4.91 -5.04 -3.05
N MET A 312 4.28 -3.94 -2.67
CA MET A 312 2.83 -3.76 -2.85
C MET A 312 2.56 -2.48 -3.63
N PHE A 313 1.37 -2.32 -4.17
CA PHE A 313 1.00 -1.07 -4.84
C PHE A 313 -0.46 -0.68 -4.61
N TRP A 314 -0.71 0.61 -4.57
CA TRP A 314 -2.00 1.27 -4.61
C TRP A 314 -2.15 2.01 -5.94
N GLN A 315 -3.10 1.70 -6.82
CA GLN A 315 -3.98 0.55 -6.79
C GLN A 315 -4.05 -0.12 -8.15
N LEU A 316 -4.47 -1.37 -8.14
CA LEU A 316 -4.82 -2.10 -9.33
C LEU A 316 -6.08 -1.49 -9.93
N GLY A 317 -5.94 -0.85 -11.07
CA GLY A 317 -7.01 -0.09 -11.73
C GLY A 317 -7.25 -0.54 -13.16
N ALA A 318 -7.54 0.43 -14.02
CA ALA A 318 -7.76 0.21 -15.44
C ALA A 318 -6.51 -0.38 -16.14
N SER A 319 -6.68 -0.88 -17.36
CA SER A 319 -5.60 -1.46 -18.20
C SER A 319 -4.36 -0.59 -18.38
N SER A 320 -4.46 0.71 -18.09
CA SER A 320 -3.33 1.66 -18.10
C SER A 320 -2.21 1.33 -17.10
N THR A 321 -2.49 0.55 -16.05
CA THR A 321 -1.51 0.16 -15.03
C THR A 321 -0.80 -1.17 -15.33
N ASN A 322 -1.19 -1.88 -16.39
CA ASN A 322 -0.65 -3.20 -16.73
C ASN A 322 0.87 -3.19 -16.88
N GLU A 323 1.43 -2.16 -17.51
CA GLU A 323 2.88 -2.05 -17.70
C GLU A 323 3.66 -1.87 -16.39
N LEU A 324 3.04 -1.29 -15.35
CA LEU A 324 3.66 -1.15 -14.05
C LEU A 324 3.69 -2.50 -13.31
N VAL A 325 2.63 -3.29 -13.42
CA VAL A 325 2.59 -4.67 -12.90
C VAL A 325 3.62 -5.54 -13.62
N GLU A 326 3.71 -5.42 -14.96
CA GLU A 326 4.72 -6.10 -15.78
C GLU A 326 6.14 -5.74 -15.31
N ALA A 327 6.43 -4.46 -15.11
CA ALA A 327 7.73 -4.00 -14.63
C ALA A 327 8.02 -4.59 -13.25
N MET A 328 7.06 -4.53 -12.32
CA MET A 328 7.21 -5.10 -10.98
C MET A 328 7.51 -6.60 -11.03
N TYR A 329 6.75 -7.38 -11.81
CA TYR A 329 6.96 -8.81 -11.99
C TYR A 329 8.34 -9.11 -12.60
N ARG A 330 8.68 -8.43 -13.70
CA ARG A 330 9.95 -8.60 -14.40
C ARG A 330 11.14 -8.37 -13.48
N PHE A 331 11.14 -7.30 -12.72
CA PHE A 331 12.29 -6.92 -11.90
C PHE A 331 12.36 -7.65 -10.56
N THR A 332 11.24 -8.19 -10.05
CA THR A 332 11.23 -8.96 -8.79
C THR A 332 11.35 -10.46 -9.01
N LYS A 333 10.77 -11.00 -10.08
CA LYS A 333 10.65 -12.46 -10.27
C LYS A 333 11.56 -13.02 -11.34
N MET A 334 11.81 -12.28 -12.43
CA MET A 334 12.53 -12.80 -13.60
C MET A 334 14.04 -12.52 -13.53
N ASN A 335 14.50 -11.45 -12.92
CA ASN A 335 15.93 -11.10 -12.82
C ASN A 335 16.60 -11.82 -11.64
N LYS A 336 16.48 -13.14 -11.58
CA LYS A 336 17.19 -14.00 -10.63
C LYS A 336 18.52 -14.46 -11.26
N THR A 337 19.42 -13.49 -11.50
CA THR A 337 20.83 -13.82 -11.86
C THR A 337 21.74 -13.69 -10.65
#